data_3c5b5fd97a61d27d2bc0988f96dc7646
#
_entry.id   3c5b5fd97a61d27d2bc0988f96dc7646
#
_cell.length_a   1.000
_cell.length_b   1.000
_cell.length_c   1.000
_cell.angle_alpha   90.00
_cell.angle_beta   90.00
_cell.angle_gamma   90.00
#
_symmetry.space_group_name_H-M   'P 1'
#
loop_
_entity.id
_entity.type
_entity.pdbx_description
1 polymer ?
#
loop_
_entity_poly.entity_id
_entity_poly.type
_entity_poly.pdbx_seq_one_letter_code
_entity_poly.pdbx_strand_id
1 'polypeptide(L)'
;MSRNETVPQFIIVFLLVLLTGFLFLNWSSSVYATEVEDLENTINQKTEELNKQKTYLSQIEARIKEISSSNYSLSEKVNLLNAEITKLQTQIDQRNIEIGEKLKAIDEKQKLLAQKKENLDLISGQLYMKSRYDGGQLLFSFTNLDQMLQTLFIKKSAIGILREDIEKTTGEFETLVGLKTSLEKEKTDLDAQKKDLDQSYQLVLAEKTRIQKELNAQIATKKSVSRSINGLSTELSDLQYQLIIARQGGTHVSIGSVPASGDYNSTLAGFMANAPSGSFAVFSIGAYTHRNGMSQWGAKARDDAGQSYTQILNAYYPGTQLRTGTVVINGVEEQIMSNISVDGYGSLQFEDFYLHGIREINPAWNTTADLNVLKAQVIAARTYAVRRTSNGRSSICTTESCQVYSSTHYTGAWVQAINETRGQILTDGAGNPVSTQYAAVHGGWGNQIGWDTTDGTGTGDWMGRAWDRLSNVSWFYKAWYRQTYSETSSTCGRNAWLSQTEMSDIVNAYQVWVASNRTDSRISPVFDACHSTGNPYTYAEARARAAKPVSSISSVIVSSSNGTTNTVTFYTNAGPIIMSGNDFKTIFNLRAPGHLRIPQSGFVHVNVHKK
;
A
#
# COMPACT_ATOMS: atom_id res chain seq x y z
N MET A 1 -15.91 25.74 35.12
CA MET A 1 -16.86 24.62 35.12
C MET A 1 -16.74 23.93 33.78
N SER A 2 -15.93 22.90 33.72
CA SER A 2 -15.66 22.11 32.54
C SER A 2 -16.61 20.90 32.54
N ARG A 3 -17.32 20.67 31.46
CA ARG A 3 -17.99 19.39 31.21
C ARG A 3 -17.19 18.61 30.19
N ASN A 4 -16.53 17.58 30.68
CA ASN A 4 -16.04 16.46 29.90
C ASN A 4 -17.25 15.59 29.48
N GLU A 5 -17.47 15.47 28.18
CA GLU A 5 -18.34 14.42 27.65
C GLU A 5 -17.45 13.27 27.16
N THR A 6 -17.36 12.26 27.99
CA THR A 6 -16.83 10.94 27.64
C THR A 6 -17.94 10.13 26.97
N VAL A 7 -17.73 9.77 25.70
CA VAL A 7 -18.57 8.80 24.98
C VAL A 7 -18.35 7.41 25.57
N PRO A 8 -19.39 6.67 25.98
CA PRO A 8 -19.22 5.39 26.65
C PRO A 8 -18.84 4.26 25.70
N GLN A 9 -17.73 3.61 25.98
CA GLN A 9 -17.23 2.37 25.35
C GLN A 9 -17.98 1.10 25.78
N PHE A 10 -19.25 1.17 26.15
CA PHE A 10 -20.01 0.06 26.76
C PHE A 10 -21.26 -0.33 25.97
N ILE A 11 -21.16 -0.66 24.67
CA ILE A 11 -22.31 -1.29 23.94
C ILE A 11 -21.91 -2.58 23.19
N ILE A 12 -20.68 -3.05 23.23
CA ILE A 12 -20.27 -4.27 22.48
C ILE A 12 -20.30 -5.57 23.33
N VAL A 13 -20.55 -5.54 24.61
CA VAL A 13 -20.47 -6.74 25.49
C VAL A 13 -21.81 -7.33 25.89
N PHE A 14 -22.96 -6.79 25.49
CA PHE A 14 -24.28 -7.22 26.05
C PHE A 14 -25.19 -7.99 25.09
N LEU A 15 -24.66 -8.64 24.03
CA LEU A 15 -25.50 -9.46 23.12
C LEU A 15 -25.07 -10.92 22.99
N LEU A 16 -24.27 -11.43 23.94
CA LEU A 16 -23.74 -12.81 23.87
C LEU A 16 -24.18 -13.74 24.99
N VAL A 17 -25.20 -13.38 25.76
CA VAL A 17 -25.71 -14.25 26.84
C VAL A 17 -27.24 -14.19 26.92
N LEU A 18 -27.91 -14.69 25.92
CA LEU A 18 -29.34 -15.10 26.07
C LEU A 18 -29.73 -16.01 24.91
N LEU A 19 -29.23 -17.23 24.88
CA LEU A 19 -29.87 -18.33 24.15
C LEU A 19 -29.33 -19.69 24.64
N THR A 20 -29.47 -19.97 25.92
CA THR A 20 -29.44 -21.36 26.39
C THR A 20 -30.72 -21.63 27.15
N GLY A 21 -31.56 -22.45 26.58
CA GLY A 21 -32.63 -23.12 27.29
C GLY A 21 -34.00 -23.01 26.64
N PHE A 22 -34.35 -23.94 25.80
CA PHE A 22 -35.61 -24.69 25.96
C PHE A 22 -35.59 -26.00 25.13
N LEU A 23 -36.06 -27.01 25.81
CA LEU A 23 -36.01 -28.46 25.57
C LEU A 23 -36.83 -28.98 24.38
N PHE A 24 -36.25 -30.06 23.83
CA PHE A 24 -36.90 -31.31 23.32
C PHE A 24 -38.42 -31.42 23.27
N LEU A 25 -38.97 -31.72 22.09
CA LEU A 25 -39.74 -32.95 21.75
C LEU A 25 -40.51 -32.77 20.43
N ASN A 26 -40.26 -33.69 19.53
CA ASN A 26 -41.13 -34.25 18.48
C ASN A 26 -41.12 -33.67 17.06
N TRP A 27 -40.76 -34.57 16.19
CA TRP A 27 -41.25 -34.94 14.88
C TRP A 27 -40.41 -34.55 13.67
N SER A 28 -39.93 -35.58 13.03
CA SER A 28 -39.01 -35.66 11.95
C SER A 28 -39.46 -35.09 10.57
N SER A 29 -40.57 -34.43 10.49
CA SER A 29 -40.99 -33.69 9.27
C SER A 29 -41.05 -32.18 9.43
N SER A 30 -40.97 -31.66 10.66
CA SER A 30 -40.93 -30.22 10.92
C SER A 30 -39.52 -29.63 10.99
N VAL A 31 -38.49 -30.45 11.16
CA VAL A 31 -37.09 -30.03 11.34
C VAL A 31 -36.51 -29.40 10.05
N TYR A 32 -36.89 -29.91 8.87
CA TYR A 32 -36.41 -29.37 7.60
C TYR A 32 -37.00 -28.01 7.22
N ALA A 33 -38.30 -27.82 7.53
CA ALA A 33 -38.94 -26.53 7.28
C ALA A 33 -38.41 -25.44 8.21
N THR A 34 -38.05 -25.79 9.46
CA THR A 34 -37.46 -24.88 10.43
C THR A 34 -36.01 -24.53 10.07
N GLU A 35 -35.21 -25.48 9.57
CA GLU A 35 -33.80 -25.22 9.19
C GLU A 35 -33.70 -24.27 7.99
N VAL A 36 -34.54 -24.40 6.98
CA VAL A 36 -34.61 -23.49 5.83
C VAL A 36 -35.09 -22.11 6.28
N GLU A 37 -36.13 -22.03 7.11
CA GLU A 37 -36.63 -20.77 7.64
C GLU A 37 -35.62 -20.07 8.55
N ASP A 38 -34.89 -20.80 9.38
CA ASP A 38 -33.81 -20.27 10.22
C ASP A 38 -32.64 -19.72 9.39
N LEU A 39 -32.25 -20.41 8.31
CA LEU A 39 -31.22 -19.94 7.38
C LEU A 39 -31.68 -18.67 6.64
N GLU A 40 -32.95 -18.61 6.17
CA GLU A 40 -33.52 -17.42 5.53
C GLU A 40 -33.53 -16.22 6.47
N ASN A 41 -33.94 -16.42 7.72
CA ASN A 41 -33.97 -15.40 8.75
C ASN A 41 -32.54 -14.92 9.07
N THR A 42 -31.58 -15.83 9.18
CA THR A 42 -30.16 -15.51 9.41
C THR A 42 -29.58 -14.74 8.25
N ILE A 43 -29.85 -15.13 7.00
CA ILE A 43 -29.43 -14.42 5.79
C ILE A 43 -30.00 -13.00 5.76
N ASN A 44 -31.27 -12.83 6.11
CA ASN A 44 -31.89 -11.50 6.16
C ASN A 44 -31.23 -10.60 7.21
N GLN A 45 -30.98 -11.12 8.43
CA GLN A 45 -30.29 -10.40 9.49
C GLN A 45 -28.87 -10.01 9.08
N LYS A 46 -28.09 -10.94 8.50
CA LYS A 46 -26.75 -10.67 8.03
C LYS A 46 -26.71 -9.70 6.85
N THR A 47 -27.72 -9.74 5.99
CA THR A 47 -27.87 -8.78 4.88
C THR A 47 -28.14 -7.37 5.42
N GLU A 48 -28.98 -7.25 6.44
CA GLU A 48 -29.24 -5.96 7.09
C GLU A 48 -27.98 -5.43 7.79
N GLU A 49 -27.26 -6.28 8.52
CA GLU A 49 -25.99 -5.93 9.16
C GLU A 49 -24.94 -5.49 8.13
N LEU A 50 -24.82 -6.22 7.02
CA LEU A 50 -23.92 -5.86 5.91
C LEU A 50 -24.26 -4.48 5.32
N ASN A 51 -25.54 -4.18 5.14
CA ASN A 51 -25.99 -2.88 4.64
C ASN A 51 -25.70 -1.75 5.64
N LYS A 52 -25.87 -1.97 6.95
CA LYS A 52 -25.49 -1.03 8.00
C LYS A 52 -23.98 -0.75 7.97
N GLN A 53 -23.15 -1.79 7.84
CA GLN A 53 -21.70 -1.65 7.75
C GLN A 53 -21.26 -0.90 6.48
N LYS A 54 -21.90 -1.15 5.33
CA LYS A 54 -21.66 -0.42 4.08
C LYS A 54 -22.01 1.07 4.21
N THR A 55 -23.13 1.37 4.85
CA THR A 55 -23.53 2.76 5.12
C THR A 55 -22.51 3.46 6.02
N TYR A 56 -22.08 2.79 7.08
CA TYR A 56 -21.05 3.31 7.99
C TYR A 56 -19.70 3.51 7.26
N LEU A 57 -19.31 2.58 6.39
CA LEU A 57 -18.12 2.73 5.55
C LEU A 57 -18.19 3.99 4.68
N SER A 58 -19.33 4.24 4.05
CA SER A 58 -19.56 5.46 3.24
C SER A 58 -19.40 6.75 4.05
N GLN A 59 -19.87 6.77 5.31
CA GLN A 59 -19.70 7.91 6.21
C GLN A 59 -18.22 8.14 6.57
N ILE A 60 -17.49 7.06 6.85
CA ILE A 60 -16.04 7.11 7.10
C ILE A 60 -15.30 7.64 5.87
N GLU A 61 -15.66 7.18 4.68
CA GLU A 61 -15.04 7.62 3.41
C GLU A 61 -15.27 9.11 3.16
N ALA A 62 -16.48 9.61 3.42
CA ALA A 62 -16.79 11.03 3.34
C ALA A 62 -15.93 11.85 4.33
N ARG A 63 -15.78 11.35 5.57
CA ARG A 63 -14.95 12.01 6.58
C ARG A 63 -13.46 12.01 6.22
N ILE A 64 -12.95 10.89 5.70
CA ILE A 64 -11.57 10.80 5.19
C ILE A 64 -11.33 11.81 4.07
N LYS A 65 -12.27 11.97 3.15
CA LYS A 65 -12.18 12.96 2.06
C LYS A 65 -12.05 14.38 2.60
N GLU A 66 -12.89 14.76 3.55
CA GLU A 66 -12.87 16.08 4.19
C GLU A 66 -11.52 16.34 4.88
N ILE A 67 -11.07 15.38 5.72
CA ILE A 67 -9.81 15.48 6.46
C ILE A 67 -8.60 15.52 5.52
N SER A 68 -8.60 14.74 4.44
CA SER A 68 -7.50 14.71 3.47
C SER A 68 -7.34 16.04 2.74
N SER A 69 -8.44 16.68 2.38
CA SER A 69 -8.43 18.02 1.77
C SER A 69 -7.81 19.05 2.73
N SER A 70 -8.21 19.03 4.00
CA SER A 70 -7.65 19.91 5.04
C SER A 70 -6.15 19.66 5.27
N ASN A 71 -5.74 18.41 5.29
CA ASN A 71 -4.33 18.02 5.48
C ASN A 71 -3.45 18.50 4.31
N TYR A 72 -3.95 18.42 3.07
CA TYR A 72 -3.24 18.94 1.90
C TYR A 72 -3.02 20.45 1.98
N SER A 73 -4.06 21.21 2.27
CA SER A 73 -3.98 22.67 2.44
C SER A 73 -2.99 23.08 3.55
N LEU A 74 -2.97 22.35 4.67
CA LEU A 74 -2.00 22.60 5.74
C LEU A 74 -0.56 22.26 5.31
N SER A 75 -0.37 21.24 4.48
CA SER A 75 0.95 20.89 3.95
C SER A 75 1.52 21.99 3.06
N GLU A 76 0.70 22.58 2.18
CA GLU A 76 1.11 23.74 1.37
C GLU A 76 1.49 24.92 2.26
N LYS A 77 0.68 25.22 3.27
CA LYS A 77 0.94 26.32 4.19
C LYS A 77 2.23 26.13 4.99
N VAL A 78 2.53 24.92 5.43
CA VAL A 78 3.81 24.58 6.09
C VAL A 78 5.00 24.82 5.16
N ASN A 79 4.89 24.43 3.88
CA ASN A 79 5.96 24.63 2.91
C ASN A 79 6.22 26.11 2.63
N LEU A 80 5.17 26.91 2.48
CA LEU A 80 5.26 28.35 2.27
C LEU A 80 5.93 29.03 3.47
N LEU A 81 5.47 28.76 4.69
CA LEU A 81 6.06 29.31 5.91
C LEU A 81 7.54 28.94 6.06
N ASN A 82 7.89 27.69 5.78
CA ASN A 82 9.28 27.24 5.85
C ASN A 82 10.18 27.95 4.84
N ALA A 83 9.70 28.17 3.61
CA ALA A 83 10.43 28.93 2.60
C ALA A 83 10.66 30.37 3.04
N GLU A 84 9.67 31.00 3.65
CA GLU A 84 9.75 32.38 4.14
C GLU A 84 10.69 32.50 5.35
N ILE A 85 10.65 31.57 6.28
CA ILE A 85 11.60 31.47 7.41
C ILE A 85 13.04 31.33 6.90
N THR A 86 13.27 30.48 5.89
CA THR A 86 14.59 30.29 5.29
C THR A 86 15.09 31.57 4.64
N LYS A 87 14.22 32.31 3.95
CA LYS A 87 14.54 33.60 3.36
C LYS A 87 14.95 34.63 4.43
N LEU A 88 14.18 34.74 5.51
CA LEU A 88 14.50 35.63 6.62
C LEU A 88 15.83 35.25 7.28
N GLN A 89 16.08 33.97 7.51
CA GLN A 89 17.37 33.51 8.05
C GLN A 89 18.54 33.95 7.18
N THR A 90 18.44 33.81 5.87
CA THR A 90 19.47 34.25 4.92
C THR A 90 19.70 35.78 5.03
N GLN A 91 18.64 36.57 5.18
CA GLN A 91 18.75 38.02 5.35
C GLN A 91 19.42 38.37 6.68
N ILE A 92 19.08 37.70 7.78
CA ILE A 92 19.72 37.88 9.08
C ILE A 92 21.20 37.54 9.02
N ASP A 93 21.57 36.44 8.36
CA ASP A 93 22.97 36.03 8.21
C ASP A 93 23.77 37.05 7.40
N GLN A 94 23.17 37.59 6.34
CA GLN A 94 23.76 38.70 5.55
C GLN A 94 23.97 39.95 6.40
N ARG A 95 23.00 40.36 7.23
CA ARG A 95 23.15 41.50 8.14
C ARG A 95 24.23 41.25 9.20
N ASN A 96 24.37 40.04 9.71
CA ASN A 96 25.44 39.69 10.63
C ASN A 96 26.84 39.85 10.00
N ILE A 97 27.01 39.48 8.74
CA ILE A 97 28.26 39.66 7.98
C ILE A 97 28.55 41.17 7.83
N GLU A 98 27.55 41.95 7.37
CA GLU A 98 27.71 43.40 7.19
C GLU A 98 28.03 44.12 8.50
N ILE A 99 27.37 43.76 9.62
CA ILE A 99 27.71 44.28 10.97
C ILE A 99 29.13 43.94 11.34
N GLY A 100 29.59 42.71 11.09
CA GLY A 100 30.97 42.27 11.34
C GLY A 100 32.02 43.07 10.57
N GLU A 101 31.73 43.39 9.31
CA GLU A 101 32.61 44.25 8.49
C GLU A 101 32.67 45.70 9.04
N LYS A 102 31.50 46.26 9.44
CA LYS A 102 31.47 47.60 10.04
C LYS A 102 32.20 47.65 11.37
N LEU A 103 32.10 46.63 12.19
CA LEU A 103 32.86 46.54 13.46
C LEU A 103 34.36 46.54 13.24
N LYS A 104 34.87 45.81 12.27
CA LYS A 104 36.31 45.84 11.89
C LYS A 104 36.73 47.24 11.44
N ALA A 105 35.94 47.87 10.55
CA ALA A 105 36.24 49.20 10.07
C ALA A 105 36.20 50.25 11.20
N ILE A 106 35.28 50.13 12.16
CA ILE A 106 35.19 50.97 13.36
C ILE A 106 36.45 50.80 14.22
N ASP A 107 36.90 49.60 14.48
CA ASP A 107 38.11 49.31 15.28
C ASP A 107 39.35 49.91 14.61
N GLU A 108 39.52 49.75 13.31
CA GLU A 108 40.61 50.35 12.53
C GLU A 108 40.59 51.89 12.61
N LYS A 109 39.43 52.51 12.45
CA LYS A 109 39.28 53.96 12.59
C LYS A 109 39.57 54.46 14.02
N GLN A 110 39.15 53.71 15.05
CA GLN A 110 39.47 54.07 16.44
C GLN A 110 40.96 54.07 16.70
N LYS A 111 41.69 53.03 16.23
CA LYS A 111 43.13 52.94 16.36
C LYS A 111 43.81 54.07 15.64
N LEU A 112 43.39 54.38 14.40
CA LEU A 112 43.92 55.50 13.62
C LEU A 112 43.68 56.86 14.32
N LEU A 113 42.49 57.09 14.85
CA LEU A 113 42.17 58.29 15.61
C LEU A 113 43.02 58.44 16.86
N ALA A 114 43.25 57.35 17.60
CA ALA A 114 44.13 57.33 18.79
C ALA A 114 45.57 57.74 18.41
N GLN A 115 46.13 57.16 17.36
CA GLN A 115 47.48 57.50 16.86
C GLN A 115 47.57 58.97 16.40
N LYS A 116 46.56 59.46 15.67
CA LYS A 116 46.54 60.87 15.22
C LYS A 116 46.44 61.84 16.39
N LYS A 117 45.63 61.56 17.43
CA LYS A 117 45.54 62.37 18.63
C LYS A 117 46.86 62.38 19.39
N GLU A 118 47.51 61.23 19.60
CA GLU A 118 48.82 61.11 20.23
C GLU A 118 49.89 61.96 19.46
N ASN A 119 49.91 61.90 18.15
CA ASN A 119 50.80 62.70 17.32
C ASN A 119 50.50 64.21 17.47
N LEU A 120 49.23 64.61 17.49
CA LEU A 120 48.85 66.01 17.73
C LEU A 120 49.28 66.52 19.09
N ASP A 121 49.08 65.72 20.14
CA ASP A 121 49.48 66.03 21.52
C ASP A 121 51.02 66.15 21.61
N LEU A 122 51.76 65.23 20.97
CA LEU A 122 53.22 65.29 20.94
C LEU A 122 53.74 66.59 20.29
N ILE A 123 53.20 66.92 19.07
CA ILE A 123 53.62 68.14 18.34
C ILE A 123 53.17 69.40 19.05
N SER A 124 51.95 69.44 19.57
CA SER A 124 51.42 70.59 20.32
C SER A 124 52.18 70.77 21.63
N GLY A 125 52.45 69.65 22.36
CA GLY A 125 53.21 69.70 23.59
C GLY A 125 54.64 70.19 23.37
N GLN A 126 55.32 69.73 22.30
CA GLN A 126 56.65 70.24 21.96
C GLN A 126 56.63 71.75 21.62
N LEU A 127 55.59 72.20 20.91
CA LEU A 127 55.46 73.61 20.57
C LEU A 127 55.19 74.44 21.82
N TYR A 128 54.32 73.99 22.72
CA TYR A 128 54.00 74.63 23.99
C TYR A 128 55.21 74.69 24.93
N MET A 129 55.91 73.59 25.12
CA MET A 129 57.12 73.57 25.95
C MET A 129 58.20 74.54 25.42
N LYS A 130 58.47 74.51 24.14
CA LYS A 130 59.40 75.48 23.51
C LYS A 130 58.95 76.94 23.65
N SER A 131 57.61 77.20 23.60
CA SER A 131 57.12 78.59 23.76
C SER A 131 57.17 79.08 25.20
N ARG A 132 57.09 78.17 26.20
CA ARG A 132 56.98 78.54 27.61
C ARG A 132 58.31 78.58 28.37
N TYR A 133 59.17 77.65 28.07
CA TYR A 133 60.48 77.51 28.78
C TYR A 133 61.62 78.19 28.09
N ASP A 134 61.59 78.41 26.76
CA ASP A 134 62.66 78.97 25.96
C ASP A 134 62.31 80.26 25.24
N GLY A 135 61.43 81.06 25.78
CA GLY A 135 60.98 82.32 25.16
C GLY A 135 62.15 83.28 24.81
N GLY A 136 63.31 83.20 25.52
CA GLY A 136 64.57 83.85 25.20
C GLY A 136 65.53 82.99 24.40
N GLN A 137 65.62 81.65 24.70
CA GLN A 137 66.50 80.71 24.03
C GLN A 137 65.99 80.23 22.65
N LEU A 138 64.64 80.31 22.40
CA LEU A 138 64.08 79.99 21.06
C LEU A 138 64.61 80.94 19.99
N LEU A 139 64.85 82.19 20.39
CA LEU A 139 65.49 83.16 19.48
C LEU A 139 66.92 82.86 19.20
N PHE A 140 67.65 82.15 20.11
CA PHE A 140 69.07 81.85 20.00
C PHE A 140 69.41 80.42 19.54
N SER A 141 68.36 79.49 19.46
CA SER A 141 68.55 78.11 19.01
C SER A 141 68.50 77.93 17.47
N PHE A 142 68.23 78.97 16.73
CA PHE A 142 68.22 78.96 15.29
C PHE A 142 69.38 79.83 14.79
N THR A 143 70.05 79.40 13.75
CA THR A 143 71.18 80.14 13.08
C THR A 143 70.71 81.41 12.41
N ASN A 144 69.47 81.56 12.12
CA ASN A 144 68.83 82.78 11.67
C ASN A 144 67.33 82.80 11.93
N LEU A 145 66.69 84.02 11.91
CA LEU A 145 65.26 84.25 12.15
C LEU A 145 64.39 83.54 11.15
N ASP A 146 64.84 83.37 9.90
CA ASP A 146 64.08 82.73 8.86
C ASP A 146 63.86 81.22 9.11
N GLN A 147 64.86 80.49 9.59
CA GLN A 147 64.73 79.06 9.99
C GLN A 147 63.80 78.89 11.16
N MET A 148 63.76 79.86 12.10
CA MET A 148 62.83 79.83 13.21
C MET A 148 61.38 80.02 12.74
N LEU A 149 61.15 81.00 11.89
CA LEU A 149 59.79 81.27 11.34
C LEU A 149 59.30 80.10 10.46
N GLN A 150 60.21 79.57 9.61
CA GLN A 150 59.87 78.40 8.79
C GLN A 150 59.50 77.18 9.68
N THR A 151 60.29 76.92 10.75
CA THR A 151 59.97 75.75 11.64
C THR A 151 58.64 75.95 12.39
N LEU A 152 58.37 77.18 12.86
CA LEU A 152 57.11 77.50 13.49
C LEU A 152 55.93 77.41 12.50
N PHE A 153 56.12 77.92 11.29
CA PHE A 153 55.11 77.82 10.23
C PHE A 153 54.81 76.37 9.85
N ILE A 154 55.87 75.55 9.65
CA ILE A 154 55.72 74.13 9.33
C ILE A 154 55.01 73.39 10.44
N LYS A 155 55.36 73.63 11.72
CA LYS A 155 54.68 73.01 12.85
C LYS A 155 53.20 73.46 13.02
N LYS A 156 52.92 74.76 12.82
CA LYS A 156 51.56 75.31 12.84
C LYS A 156 50.72 74.71 11.71
N SER A 157 51.31 74.60 10.52
CA SER A 157 50.66 74.01 9.36
C SER A 157 50.39 72.51 9.59
N ALA A 158 51.36 71.75 10.15
CA ALA A 158 51.21 70.35 10.48
C ALA A 158 50.08 70.13 11.53
N ILE A 159 49.94 71.00 12.54
CA ILE A 159 48.85 70.94 13.51
C ILE A 159 47.48 71.19 12.80
N GLY A 160 47.43 72.16 11.87
CA GLY A 160 46.23 72.41 11.08
C GLY A 160 45.80 71.20 10.23
N ILE A 161 46.74 70.61 9.52
CA ILE A 161 46.50 69.42 8.68
C ILE A 161 46.06 68.22 9.55
N LEU A 162 46.74 67.99 10.71
CA LEU A 162 46.38 66.91 11.62
C LEU A 162 44.98 67.12 12.22
N ARG A 163 44.59 68.35 12.56
CA ARG A 163 43.21 68.63 13.03
C ARG A 163 42.17 68.32 11.99
N GLU A 164 42.38 68.81 10.77
CA GLU A 164 41.47 68.57 9.65
C GLU A 164 41.32 67.05 9.38
N ASP A 165 42.42 66.33 9.41
CA ASP A 165 42.44 64.89 9.18
C ASP A 165 41.79 64.11 10.34
N ILE A 166 41.94 64.57 11.59
CA ILE A 166 41.21 64.04 12.76
C ILE A 166 39.69 64.30 12.62
N GLU A 167 39.27 65.52 12.27
CA GLU A 167 37.87 65.84 12.05
C GLU A 167 37.25 65.00 10.95
N LYS A 168 37.95 64.83 9.81
CA LYS A 168 37.51 63.95 8.72
C LYS A 168 37.38 62.50 9.20
N THR A 169 38.38 61.96 9.87
CA THR A 169 38.41 60.57 10.37
C THR A 169 37.33 60.36 11.45
N THR A 170 37.06 61.37 12.26
CA THR A 170 35.96 61.35 13.26
C THR A 170 34.60 61.30 12.54
N GLY A 171 34.37 62.10 11.51
CA GLY A 171 33.13 62.04 10.73
C GLY A 171 32.90 60.69 10.04
N GLU A 172 33.98 60.12 9.47
CA GLU A 172 33.93 58.74 8.90
C GLU A 172 33.60 57.70 9.98
N PHE A 173 34.20 57.81 11.18
CA PHE A 173 33.91 56.96 12.30
C PHE A 173 32.43 57.05 12.77
N GLU A 174 31.91 58.28 12.95
CA GLU A 174 30.53 58.52 13.33
C GLU A 174 29.56 57.97 12.28
N THR A 175 29.89 58.09 11.00
CA THR A 175 29.11 57.52 9.90
C THR A 175 29.06 55.99 9.99
N LEU A 176 30.19 55.34 10.25
CA LEU A 176 30.26 53.90 10.43
C LEU A 176 29.47 53.40 11.64
N VAL A 177 29.53 54.12 12.76
CA VAL A 177 28.72 53.83 13.96
C VAL A 177 27.25 53.96 13.67
N GLY A 178 26.84 55.00 12.95
CA GLY A 178 25.44 55.17 12.52
C GLY A 178 24.93 54.05 11.63
N LEU A 179 25.72 53.63 10.63
CA LEU A 179 25.43 52.50 9.74
C LEU A 179 25.32 51.20 10.52
N LYS A 180 26.25 50.93 11.44
CA LYS A 180 26.21 49.75 12.32
C LYS A 180 24.92 49.71 13.12
N THR A 181 24.55 50.83 13.75
CA THR A 181 23.33 50.94 14.57
C THR A 181 22.06 50.70 13.73
N SER A 182 22.03 51.22 12.49
CA SER A 182 20.92 50.99 11.55
C SER A 182 20.81 49.51 11.19
N LEU A 183 21.94 48.83 10.88
CA LEU A 183 21.96 47.41 10.56
C LEU A 183 21.56 46.51 11.76
N GLU A 184 21.97 46.91 12.97
CA GLU A 184 21.55 46.21 14.21
C GLU A 184 20.04 46.32 14.44
N LYS A 185 19.45 47.49 14.15
CA LYS A 185 18.00 47.66 14.22
C LYS A 185 17.28 46.83 13.17
N GLU A 186 17.72 46.88 11.90
CA GLU A 186 17.15 46.03 10.85
C GLU A 186 17.22 44.55 11.20
N LYS A 187 18.38 44.10 11.72
CA LYS A 187 18.53 42.72 12.19
C LYS A 187 17.53 42.37 13.28
N THR A 188 17.35 43.26 14.26
CA THR A 188 16.39 43.07 15.35
C THR A 188 14.94 42.95 14.82
N ASP A 189 14.58 43.77 13.85
CA ASP A 189 13.25 43.71 13.21
C ASP A 189 13.07 42.38 12.43
N LEU A 190 14.10 41.91 11.72
CA LEU A 190 14.11 40.61 11.03
C LEU A 190 14.03 39.43 12.00
N ASP A 191 14.78 39.47 13.12
CA ASP A 191 14.72 38.46 14.19
C ASP A 191 13.30 38.37 14.80
N ALA A 192 12.65 39.51 15.01
CA ALA A 192 11.26 39.56 15.49
C ALA A 192 10.29 38.93 14.48
N GLN A 193 10.37 39.30 13.19
CA GLN A 193 9.55 38.73 12.13
C GLN A 193 9.76 37.22 12.00
N LYS A 194 11.02 36.77 12.03
CA LYS A 194 11.34 35.35 12.02
C LYS A 194 10.71 34.61 13.19
N LYS A 195 10.80 35.18 14.40
CA LYS A 195 10.20 34.59 15.61
C LYS A 195 8.69 34.43 15.49
N ASP A 196 7.99 35.43 14.95
CA ASP A 196 6.54 35.36 14.74
C ASP A 196 6.17 34.32 13.70
N LEU A 197 6.98 34.21 12.63
CA LEU A 197 6.80 33.18 11.60
C LEU A 197 7.10 31.77 12.15
N ASP A 198 8.17 31.62 12.94
CA ASP A 198 8.49 30.34 13.62
C ASP A 198 7.34 29.90 14.54
N GLN A 199 6.72 30.80 15.27
CA GLN A 199 5.53 30.50 16.08
C GLN A 199 4.35 30.07 15.21
N SER A 200 4.09 30.79 14.13
CA SER A 200 3.02 30.44 13.18
C SER A 200 3.28 29.08 12.53
N TYR A 201 4.52 28.78 12.16
CA TYR A 201 4.94 27.50 11.63
C TYR A 201 4.67 26.37 12.62
N GLN A 202 5.04 26.53 13.88
CA GLN A 202 4.81 25.53 14.92
C GLN A 202 3.31 25.27 15.14
N LEU A 203 2.48 26.30 15.14
CA LEU A 203 1.03 26.15 15.26
C LEU A 203 0.43 25.38 14.09
N VAL A 204 0.81 25.72 12.86
CA VAL A 204 0.34 25.00 11.64
C VAL A 204 0.86 23.58 11.60
N LEU A 205 2.10 23.34 12.02
CA LEU A 205 2.69 22.01 12.10
C LEU A 205 1.98 21.13 13.15
N ALA A 206 1.66 21.70 14.31
CA ALA A 206 0.90 21.00 15.35
C ALA A 206 -0.49 20.62 14.86
N GLU A 207 -1.20 21.53 14.18
CA GLU A 207 -2.52 21.28 13.62
C GLU A 207 -2.44 20.22 12.49
N LYS A 208 -1.45 20.30 11.60
CA LYS A 208 -1.20 19.26 10.59
C LYS A 208 -0.99 17.90 11.24
N THR A 209 -0.20 17.83 12.31
CA THR A 209 0.07 16.58 13.04
C THR A 209 -1.21 16.04 13.68
N ARG A 210 -2.05 16.89 14.26
CA ARG A 210 -3.36 16.53 14.82
C ARG A 210 -4.28 15.94 13.73
N ILE A 211 -4.38 16.63 12.61
CA ILE A 211 -5.19 16.22 11.46
C ILE A 211 -4.68 14.91 10.85
N GLN A 212 -3.36 14.75 10.74
CA GLN A 212 -2.76 13.50 10.25
C GLN A 212 -3.05 12.32 11.19
N LYS A 213 -3.03 12.55 12.49
CA LYS A 213 -3.39 11.51 13.49
C LYS A 213 -4.87 11.12 13.35
N GLU A 214 -5.76 12.09 13.18
CA GLU A 214 -7.18 11.84 12.93
C GLU A 214 -7.40 11.06 11.62
N LEU A 215 -6.72 11.46 10.54
CA LEU A 215 -6.77 10.77 9.26
C LEU A 215 -6.33 9.30 9.39
N ASN A 216 -5.22 9.05 10.06
CA ASN A 216 -4.72 7.70 10.28
C ASN A 216 -5.70 6.86 11.11
N ALA A 217 -6.35 7.45 12.11
CA ALA A 217 -7.39 6.79 12.89
C ALA A 217 -8.61 6.42 12.04
N GLN A 218 -9.07 7.32 11.18
CA GLN A 218 -10.19 7.05 10.26
C GLN A 218 -9.83 5.97 9.22
N ILE A 219 -8.60 5.98 8.69
CA ILE A 219 -8.10 4.95 7.79
C ILE A 219 -8.05 3.57 8.49
N ALA A 220 -7.60 3.53 9.75
CA ALA A 220 -7.60 2.29 10.53
C ALA A 220 -9.02 1.78 10.77
N THR A 221 -9.97 2.66 11.08
CA THR A 221 -11.39 2.34 11.22
C THR A 221 -11.97 1.84 9.90
N LYS A 222 -11.69 2.52 8.77
CA LYS A 222 -12.07 2.07 7.42
C LYS A 222 -11.58 0.64 7.17
N LYS A 223 -10.30 0.36 7.45
CA LYS A 223 -9.71 -0.97 7.27
C LYS A 223 -10.40 -2.02 8.12
N SER A 224 -10.77 -1.70 9.37
CA SER A 224 -11.51 -2.61 10.26
C SER A 224 -12.92 -2.89 9.73
N VAL A 225 -13.64 -1.85 9.35
CA VAL A 225 -15.01 -1.96 8.80
C VAL A 225 -15.00 -2.73 7.48
N SER A 226 -14.03 -2.46 6.60
CA SER A 226 -13.89 -3.22 5.34
C SER A 226 -13.64 -4.71 5.57
N ARG A 227 -12.83 -5.07 6.58
CA ARG A 227 -12.65 -6.48 6.97
C ARG A 227 -13.94 -7.09 7.49
N SER A 228 -14.70 -6.35 8.30
CA SER A 228 -16.02 -6.80 8.79
C SER A 228 -17.00 -7.02 7.64
N ILE A 229 -17.05 -6.10 6.67
CA ILE A 229 -17.86 -6.23 5.45
C ILE A 229 -17.46 -7.48 4.66
N ASN A 230 -16.15 -7.70 4.47
CA ASN A 230 -15.67 -8.89 3.77
C ASN A 230 -16.00 -10.18 4.53
N GLY A 231 -15.86 -10.18 5.86
CA GLY A 231 -16.27 -11.30 6.71
C GLY A 231 -17.77 -11.59 6.61
N LEU A 232 -18.61 -10.57 6.75
CA LEU A 232 -20.06 -10.67 6.62
C LEU A 232 -20.49 -11.11 5.20
N SER A 233 -19.80 -10.59 4.17
CA SER A 233 -20.06 -10.97 2.77
C SER A 233 -19.73 -12.44 2.52
N THR A 234 -18.63 -12.94 3.11
CA THR A 234 -18.23 -14.35 3.03
C THR A 234 -19.23 -15.23 3.80
N GLU A 235 -19.56 -14.83 5.02
CA GLU A 235 -20.56 -15.54 5.85
C GLU A 235 -21.93 -15.58 5.17
N LEU A 236 -22.37 -14.47 4.56
CA LEU A 236 -23.59 -14.41 3.79
C LEU A 236 -23.57 -15.32 2.57
N SER A 237 -22.45 -15.36 1.85
CA SER A 237 -22.26 -16.28 0.72
C SER A 237 -22.30 -17.74 1.18
N ASP A 238 -21.69 -18.05 2.32
CA ASP A 238 -21.73 -19.38 2.92
C ASP A 238 -23.14 -19.76 3.36
N LEU A 239 -23.89 -18.85 3.99
CA LEU A 239 -25.29 -19.04 4.40
C LEU A 239 -26.22 -19.24 3.19
N GLN A 240 -26.02 -18.45 2.12
CA GLN A 240 -26.76 -18.61 0.88
C GLN A 240 -26.46 -19.97 0.23
N TYR A 241 -25.21 -20.43 0.29
CA TYR A 241 -24.84 -21.76 -0.19
C TYR A 241 -25.44 -22.85 0.72
N GLN A 242 -25.44 -22.68 2.04
CA GLN A 242 -26.12 -23.56 2.99
C GLN A 242 -27.64 -23.62 2.72
N LEU A 243 -28.26 -22.48 2.44
CA LEU A 243 -29.67 -22.43 2.07
C LEU A 243 -29.97 -23.20 0.78
N ILE A 244 -29.09 -23.06 -0.23
CA ILE A 244 -29.19 -23.86 -1.47
C ILE A 244 -29.08 -25.36 -1.16
N ILE A 245 -28.14 -25.75 -0.31
CA ILE A 245 -27.92 -27.14 0.10
C ILE A 245 -29.10 -27.63 0.97
N ALA A 246 -29.56 -26.83 1.94
CA ALA A 246 -30.72 -27.18 2.78
C ALA A 246 -31.98 -27.35 1.94
N ARG A 247 -32.22 -26.47 0.97
CA ARG A 247 -33.31 -26.63 0.00
C ARG A 247 -33.13 -27.83 -0.93
N GLN A 248 -31.89 -28.29 -1.12
CA GLN A 248 -31.52 -29.48 -1.88
C GLN A 248 -31.23 -30.70 -0.99
N GLY A 249 -31.24 -30.54 0.36
CA GLY A 249 -31.07 -31.61 1.33
C GLY A 249 -29.64 -31.99 1.71
N GLY A 250 -28.66 -31.05 1.77
CA GLY A 250 -27.31 -31.32 2.21
C GLY A 250 -26.86 -30.52 3.45
N THR A 251 -26.00 -31.07 4.32
CA THR A 251 -25.35 -30.32 5.40
C THR A 251 -24.04 -29.69 4.96
N HIS A 252 -23.79 -28.46 5.37
CA HIS A 252 -22.65 -27.66 4.96
C HIS A 252 -21.63 -27.52 6.10
N VAL A 253 -20.35 -27.64 5.78
CA VAL A 253 -19.26 -27.24 6.67
C VAL A 253 -18.77 -25.85 6.27
N SER A 254 -18.81 -24.89 7.19
CA SER A 254 -18.35 -23.53 6.95
C SER A 254 -16.95 -23.51 6.35
N ILE A 255 -16.83 -22.88 5.19
CA ILE A 255 -15.59 -22.78 4.42
C ILE A 255 -15.00 -21.41 4.72
N GLY A 256 -14.26 -21.24 5.79
CA GLY A 256 -13.57 -19.97 6.09
C GLY A 256 -12.79 -19.39 4.89
N SER A 257 -12.33 -18.18 4.98
CA SER A 257 -11.59 -17.46 3.92
C SER A 257 -10.22 -18.12 3.60
N VAL A 258 -9.44 -17.52 2.71
CA VAL A 258 -8.19 -18.05 2.13
C VAL A 258 -7.30 -18.83 3.11
N PRO A 259 -6.86 -20.05 2.76
CA PRO A 259 -6.04 -20.91 3.63
C PRO A 259 -4.66 -20.33 3.92
N ALA A 260 -4.07 -20.69 5.06
CA ALA A 260 -2.69 -20.37 5.37
C ALA A 260 -1.75 -20.91 4.28
N SER A 261 -0.85 -20.07 3.80
CA SER A 261 0.22 -20.43 2.87
C SER A 261 1.51 -20.67 3.65
N GLY A 262 2.36 -21.59 3.22
CA GLY A 262 3.71 -21.74 3.77
C GLY A 262 4.04 -23.09 4.41
N ASP A 263 3.07 -24.00 4.48
CA ASP A 263 3.31 -25.36 4.96
C ASP A 263 3.98 -26.22 3.86
N TYR A 264 5.17 -26.75 4.15
CA TYR A 264 5.92 -27.59 3.20
C TYR A 264 5.13 -28.85 2.81
N ASN A 265 4.46 -29.49 3.78
CA ASN A 265 3.70 -30.72 3.51
C ASN A 265 2.45 -30.48 2.64
N SER A 266 2.00 -29.24 2.51
CA SER A 266 0.94 -28.88 1.58
C SER A 266 1.44 -28.75 0.12
N THR A 267 2.74 -28.76 -0.11
CA THR A 267 3.34 -28.76 -1.46
C THR A 267 3.41 -30.16 -2.05
N LEU A 268 3.49 -30.27 -3.39
CA LEU A 268 3.67 -31.54 -4.05
C LEU A 268 4.96 -32.25 -3.59
N ALA A 269 6.06 -31.51 -3.45
CA ALA A 269 7.33 -32.05 -2.98
C ALA A 269 7.22 -32.59 -1.54
N GLY A 270 6.59 -31.84 -0.64
CA GLY A 270 6.37 -32.25 0.74
C GLY A 270 5.43 -33.44 0.86
N PHE A 271 4.35 -33.47 0.08
CA PHE A 271 3.47 -34.65 -0.02
C PHE A 271 4.23 -35.87 -0.49
N MET A 272 4.97 -35.79 -1.59
CA MET A 272 5.73 -36.92 -2.13
C MET A 272 6.85 -37.40 -1.19
N ALA A 273 7.47 -36.49 -0.42
CA ALA A 273 8.49 -36.86 0.56
C ALA A 273 7.88 -37.51 1.81
N ASN A 274 6.86 -36.92 2.41
CA ASN A 274 6.46 -37.19 3.79
C ASN A 274 5.14 -37.98 3.94
N ALA A 275 4.25 -37.98 2.93
CA ALA A 275 2.98 -38.69 3.07
C ALA A 275 3.18 -40.22 3.08
N PRO A 276 2.37 -40.96 3.84
CA PRO A 276 2.36 -42.43 3.80
C PRO A 276 2.02 -42.95 2.40
N SER A 277 2.55 -44.11 2.03
CA SER A 277 2.18 -44.79 0.79
C SER A 277 0.68 -45.07 0.74
N GLY A 278 0.06 -44.85 -0.43
CA GLY A 278 -1.39 -44.97 -0.62
C GLY A 278 -2.19 -43.74 -0.21
N SER A 279 -1.55 -42.66 0.24
CA SER A 279 -2.20 -41.36 0.52
C SER A 279 -2.55 -40.60 -0.76
N PHE A 280 -3.50 -39.67 -0.63
CA PHE A 280 -3.93 -38.79 -1.69
C PHE A 280 -3.76 -37.32 -1.24
N ALA A 281 -3.42 -36.46 -2.19
CA ALA A 281 -3.51 -35.02 -2.00
C ALA A 281 -4.23 -34.38 -3.19
N VAL A 282 -5.06 -33.38 -2.90
CA VAL A 282 -5.80 -32.61 -3.88
C VAL A 282 -5.15 -31.25 -4.01
N PHE A 283 -4.49 -31.01 -5.14
CA PHE A 283 -3.78 -29.77 -5.41
C PHE A 283 -4.65 -28.84 -6.23
N SER A 284 -4.65 -27.58 -5.85
CA SER A 284 -5.33 -26.55 -6.61
C SER A 284 -4.63 -25.20 -6.47
N ILE A 285 -5.02 -24.25 -7.32
CA ILE A 285 -4.57 -22.87 -7.23
C ILE A 285 -5.38 -22.20 -6.13
N GLY A 286 -4.70 -21.58 -5.16
CA GLY A 286 -5.35 -21.03 -3.97
C GLY A 286 -5.72 -19.56 -4.06
N ALA A 287 -5.31 -18.89 -5.13
CA ALA A 287 -5.57 -17.48 -5.27
C ALA A 287 -6.99 -17.19 -5.78
N TYR A 288 -7.55 -16.10 -5.30
CA TYR A 288 -8.65 -15.45 -5.98
C TYR A 288 -8.10 -14.79 -7.24
N THR A 289 -8.53 -15.26 -8.41
CA THR A 289 -8.14 -14.67 -9.68
C THR A 289 -9.32 -14.70 -10.64
N HIS A 290 -9.49 -13.59 -11.37
CA HIS A 290 -10.41 -13.51 -12.50
C HIS A 290 -9.78 -13.97 -13.81
N ARG A 291 -8.47 -14.26 -13.84
CA ARG A 291 -7.69 -14.70 -15.01
C ARG A 291 -7.73 -13.75 -16.21
N ASN A 292 -8.08 -12.49 -16.02
CA ASN A 292 -8.09 -11.47 -17.08
C ASN A 292 -6.83 -10.62 -17.02
N GLY A 293 -6.27 -10.33 -18.19
CA GLY A 293 -5.13 -9.44 -18.35
C GLY A 293 -3.82 -10.01 -17.81
N MET A 294 -3.05 -9.23 -17.04
CA MET A 294 -1.70 -9.60 -16.63
C MET A 294 -1.66 -10.38 -15.31
N SER A 295 -0.91 -11.48 -15.29
CA SER A 295 -0.44 -12.07 -14.03
C SER A 295 0.74 -11.28 -13.51
N GLN A 296 0.66 -10.74 -12.30
CA GLN A 296 1.76 -9.96 -11.71
C GLN A 296 2.98 -10.84 -11.43
N TRP A 297 2.77 -12.03 -10.86
CA TRP A 297 3.86 -13.00 -10.64
C TRP A 297 4.39 -13.58 -11.95
N GLY A 298 3.54 -13.79 -12.93
CA GLY A 298 3.99 -14.19 -14.26
C GLY A 298 4.79 -13.09 -14.95
N ALA A 299 4.41 -11.83 -14.82
CA ALA A 299 5.17 -10.68 -15.31
C ALA A 299 6.53 -10.55 -14.63
N LYS A 300 6.61 -10.83 -13.30
CA LYS A 300 7.86 -10.88 -12.56
C LYS A 300 8.79 -11.97 -13.09
N ALA A 301 8.28 -13.18 -13.32
CA ALA A 301 9.07 -14.27 -13.88
C ALA A 301 9.58 -13.96 -15.30
N ARG A 302 8.79 -13.24 -16.11
CA ARG A 302 9.21 -12.78 -17.45
C ARG A 302 10.30 -11.72 -17.37
N ASP A 303 10.25 -10.81 -16.40
CA ASP A 303 11.31 -9.85 -16.11
C ASP A 303 12.60 -10.57 -15.66
N ASP A 304 12.50 -11.53 -14.74
CA ASP A 304 13.62 -12.37 -14.30
C ASP A 304 14.27 -13.17 -15.46
N ALA A 305 13.47 -13.50 -16.48
CA ALA A 305 13.94 -14.11 -17.72
C ALA A 305 14.49 -13.11 -18.75
N GLY A 306 14.63 -11.82 -18.38
CA GLY A 306 15.19 -10.75 -19.20
C GLY A 306 14.24 -10.15 -20.25
N GLN A 307 12.92 -10.37 -20.13
CA GLN A 307 11.96 -9.74 -21.02
C GLN A 307 11.77 -8.26 -20.69
N SER A 308 11.75 -7.41 -21.72
CA SER A 308 11.43 -5.99 -21.55
C SER A 308 9.96 -5.79 -21.17
N TYR A 309 9.64 -4.63 -20.58
CA TYR A 309 8.25 -4.28 -20.22
C TYR A 309 7.29 -4.32 -21.42
N THR A 310 7.77 -4.01 -22.63
CA THR A 310 6.97 -4.09 -23.85
C THR A 310 6.68 -5.53 -24.25
N GLN A 311 7.63 -6.45 -24.07
CA GLN A 311 7.42 -7.89 -24.28
C GLN A 311 6.45 -8.46 -23.25
N ILE A 312 6.56 -8.06 -21.98
CA ILE A 312 5.65 -8.45 -20.91
C ILE A 312 4.22 -7.98 -21.22
N LEU A 313 4.06 -6.70 -21.59
CA LEU A 313 2.74 -6.15 -21.95
C LEU A 313 2.13 -6.86 -23.16
N ASN A 314 2.92 -7.11 -24.20
CA ASN A 314 2.44 -7.81 -25.39
C ASN A 314 2.05 -9.26 -25.09
N ALA A 315 2.72 -9.93 -24.14
CA ALA A 315 2.36 -11.27 -23.72
C ALA A 315 0.98 -11.34 -23.06
N TYR A 316 0.62 -10.33 -22.27
CA TYR A 316 -0.65 -10.30 -21.52
C TYR A 316 -1.77 -9.52 -22.18
N TYR A 317 -1.43 -8.60 -23.07
CA TYR A 317 -2.39 -7.76 -23.82
C TYR A 317 -2.08 -7.82 -25.32
N PRO A 318 -2.19 -9.01 -25.94
CA PRO A 318 -1.82 -9.18 -27.34
C PRO A 318 -2.69 -8.30 -28.26
N GLY A 319 -2.08 -7.79 -29.34
CA GLY A 319 -2.77 -6.95 -30.32
C GLY A 319 -3.01 -5.51 -29.88
N THR A 320 -2.49 -5.10 -28.73
CA THR A 320 -2.55 -3.70 -28.28
C THR A 320 -1.34 -2.90 -28.76
N GLN A 321 -1.48 -1.59 -28.75
CA GLN A 321 -0.43 -0.64 -29.15
C GLN A 321 -0.09 0.27 -27.96
N LEU A 322 1.20 0.54 -27.78
CA LEU A 322 1.66 1.51 -26.81
C LEU A 322 1.52 2.92 -27.39
N ARG A 323 0.77 3.78 -26.73
CA ARG A 323 0.52 5.17 -27.11
C ARG A 323 0.96 6.10 -25.99
N THR A 324 1.41 7.31 -26.33
CA THR A 324 1.91 8.28 -25.33
C THR A 324 1.15 9.60 -25.45
N GLY A 325 0.71 10.12 -24.32
CA GLY A 325 0.17 11.48 -24.15
C GLY A 325 -1.28 11.67 -24.56
N THR A 326 -1.80 10.92 -25.51
CA THR A 326 -3.18 11.07 -26.00
C THR A 326 -3.95 9.75 -25.96
N VAL A 327 -5.27 9.85 -25.91
CA VAL A 327 -6.21 8.73 -25.88
C VAL A 327 -7.46 9.08 -26.68
N VAL A 328 -8.14 8.10 -27.24
CA VAL A 328 -9.45 8.29 -27.87
C VAL A 328 -10.54 7.86 -26.89
N ILE A 329 -11.46 8.78 -26.58
CA ILE A 329 -12.64 8.51 -25.75
C ILE A 329 -13.88 8.89 -26.53
N ASN A 330 -14.79 7.94 -26.71
CA ASN A 330 -16.00 8.13 -27.50
C ASN A 330 -15.75 8.69 -28.91
N GLY A 331 -14.67 8.26 -29.56
CA GLY A 331 -14.28 8.69 -30.88
C GLY A 331 -13.57 10.05 -30.97
N VAL A 332 -13.28 10.69 -29.83
CA VAL A 332 -12.56 11.97 -29.77
C VAL A 332 -11.17 11.75 -29.19
N GLU A 333 -10.15 12.22 -29.91
CA GLU A 333 -8.78 12.24 -29.39
C GLU A 333 -8.57 13.38 -28.42
N GLU A 334 -8.04 13.10 -27.26
CA GLU A 334 -7.77 14.08 -26.20
C GLU A 334 -6.48 13.74 -25.44
N GLN A 335 -5.98 14.71 -24.69
CA GLN A 335 -4.84 14.49 -23.79
C GLN A 335 -5.25 13.54 -22.65
N ILE A 336 -4.32 12.70 -22.21
CA ILE A 336 -4.53 11.92 -21.00
C ILE A 336 -4.74 12.88 -19.82
N MET A 337 -5.71 12.55 -18.97
CA MET A 337 -6.09 13.38 -17.81
C MET A 337 -4.87 13.76 -16.95
N SER A 338 -4.80 15.01 -16.55
CA SER A 338 -3.80 15.50 -15.58
C SER A 338 -4.19 15.22 -14.14
N ASN A 339 -5.49 15.11 -13.85
CA ASN A 339 -6.04 14.84 -12.53
C ASN A 339 -7.06 13.69 -12.61
N ILE A 340 -7.14 12.90 -11.54
CA ILE A 340 -8.09 11.82 -11.36
C ILE A 340 -8.89 12.02 -10.08
N SER A 341 -10.20 11.80 -10.14
CA SER A 341 -11.04 11.77 -8.94
C SER A 341 -10.96 10.40 -8.29
N VAL A 342 -10.55 10.34 -7.03
CA VAL A 342 -10.34 9.10 -6.27
C VAL A 342 -11.27 9.07 -5.07
N ASP A 343 -12.04 7.99 -4.93
CA ASP A 343 -13.02 7.86 -3.85
C ASP A 343 -12.33 7.96 -2.48
N GLY A 344 -12.82 8.87 -1.64
CA GLY A 344 -12.26 9.15 -0.32
C GLY A 344 -11.01 10.05 -0.30
N TYR A 345 -10.47 10.45 -1.47
CA TYR A 345 -9.26 11.27 -1.56
C TYR A 345 -9.45 12.54 -2.41
N GLY A 346 -10.57 12.67 -3.14
CA GLY A 346 -10.83 13.81 -4.00
C GLY A 346 -10.04 13.77 -5.31
N SER A 347 -9.77 14.96 -5.87
CA SER A 347 -9.01 15.10 -7.11
C SER A 347 -7.51 15.10 -6.83
N LEU A 348 -6.79 14.17 -7.43
CA LEU A 348 -5.34 13.98 -7.29
C LEU A 348 -4.64 14.19 -8.64
N GLN A 349 -3.42 14.69 -8.63
CA GLN A 349 -2.58 14.68 -9.83
C GLN A 349 -2.33 13.24 -10.25
N PHE A 350 -2.59 12.94 -11.52
CA PHE A 350 -2.63 11.56 -12.01
C PHE A 350 -1.26 10.88 -11.97
N GLU A 351 -0.27 11.50 -12.63
CA GLU A 351 1.08 10.92 -12.75
C GLU A 351 1.89 11.06 -11.45
N ASP A 352 1.91 12.25 -10.85
CA ASP A 352 2.83 12.59 -9.78
C ASP A 352 2.28 12.29 -8.38
N PHE A 353 1.01 11.87 -8.29
CA PHE A 353 0.37 11.58 -7.01
C PHE A 353 -0.40 10.26 -7.00
N TYR A 354 -1.40 10.09 -7.87
CA TYR A 354 -2.23 8.90 -7.85
C TYR A 354 -1.42 7.62 -8.13
N LEU A 355 -0.63 7.61 -9.21
CA LEU A 355 0.16 6.41 -9.57
C LEU A 355 1.20 6.04 -8.50
N HIS A 356 1.72 7.01 -7.75
CA HIS A 356 2.63 6.75 -6.64
C HIS A 356 1.96 5.97 -5.48
N GLY A 357 0.66 6.12 -5.32
CA GLY A 357 -0.13 5.48 -4.28
C GLY A 357 -0.73 4.13 -4.64
N ILE A 358 -0.54 3.62 -5.86
CA ILE A 358 -1.01 2.29 -6.27
C ILE A 358 -0.27 1.21 -5.46
N ARG A 359 -1.05 0.35 -4.73
CA ARG A 359 -0.55 -0.67 -3.82
C ARG A 359 -0.81 -2.10 -4.31
N GLU A 360 -0.66 -2.30 -5.60
CA GLU A 360 -0.95 -3.56 -6.26
C GLU A 360 0.28 -4.45 -6.46
N ILE A 361 1.50 -3.92 -6.30
CA ILE A 361 2.73 -4.70 -6.45
C ILE A 361 3.23 -5.24 -5.10
N ASN A 362 3.99 -6.34 -5.17
CA ASN A 362 4.74 -6.79 -4.02
C ASN A 362 5.82 -5.74 -3.66
N PRO A 363 5.85 -5.22 -2.43
CA PRO A 363 6.85 -4.22 -2.02
C PRO A 363 8.31 -4.65 -2.23
N ALA A 364 8.59 -5.96 -2.19
CA ALA A 364 9.93 -6.50 -2.44
C ALA A 364 10.43 -6.29 -3.87
N TRP A 365 9.53 -6.02 -4.83
CA TRP A 365 9.89 -5.73 -6.23
C TRP A 365 10.22 -4.26 -6.49
N ASN A 366 10.13 -3.39 -5.49
CA ASN A 366 10.46 -1.98 -5.67
C ASN A 366 11.98 -1.76 -5.73
N THR A 367 12.62 -2.43 -6.67
CA THR A 367 14.08 -2.38 -6.93
C THR A 367 14.38 -2.07 -8.39
N THR A 368 15.57 -1.55 -8.67
CA THR A 368 15.99 -1.28 -10.05
C THR A 368 16.22 -2.55 -10.87
N ALA A 369 16.41 -3.70 -10.24
CA ALA A 369 16.51 -4.99 -10.90
C ALA A 369 15.16 -5.43 -11.50
N ASP A 370 14.04 -4.98 -10.90
CA ASP A 370 12.67 -5.33 -11.27
C ASP A 370 12.00 -4.23 -12.13
N LEU A 371 12.78 -3.38 -12.78
CA LEU A 371 12.26 -2.17 -13.44
C LEU A 371 11.32 -2.48 -14.62
N ASN A 372 11.48 -3.59 -15.33
CA ASN A 372 10.59 -3.94 -16.45
C ASN A 372 9.21 -4.40 -15.96
N VAL A 373 9.14 -5.24 -14.92
CA VAL A 373 7.83 -5.61 -14.36
C VAL A 373 7.14 -4.40 -13.75
N LEU A 374 7.87 -3.47 -13.10
CA LEU A 374 7.32 -2.23 -12.58
C LEU A 374 6.77 -1.33 -13.68
N LYS A 375 7.50 -1.15 -14.79
CA LYS A 375 7.02 -0.39 -15.98
C LYS A 375 5.78 -1.01 -16.58
N ALA A 376 5.75 -2.33 -16.75
CA ALA A 376 4.58 -3.04 -17.26
C ALA A 376 3.36 -2.84 -16.34
N GLN A 377 3.55 -2.94 -15.02
CA GLN A 377 2.49 -2.73 -14.04
C GLN A 377 1.99 -1.28 -14.03
N VAL A 378 2.90 -0.29 -14.11
CA VAL A 378 2.54 1.14 -14.17
C VAL A 378 1.70 1.43 -15.42
N ILE A 379 2.11 0.93 -16.58
CA ILE A 379 1.36 1.14 -17.84
C ILE A 379 0.00 0.46 -17.75
N ALA A 380 -0.08 -0.75 -17.23
CA ALA A 380 -1.35 -1.44 -17.04
C ALA A 380 -2.26 -0.67 -16.07
N ALA A 381 -1.74 -0.22 -14.92
CA ALA A 381 -2.49 0.55 -13.94
C ALA A 381 -2.95 1.91 -14.48
N ARG A 382 -2.09 2.62 -15.21
CA ARG A 382 -2.41 3.88 -15.88
C ARG A 382 -3.52 3.71 -16.91
N THR A 383 -3.40 2.71 -17.78
CA THR A 383 -4.40 2.41 -18.81
C THR A 383 -5.74 2.03 -18.19
N TYR A 384 -5.72 1.19 -17.16
CA TYR A 384 -6.91 0.82 -16.41
C TYR A 384 -7.63 2.05 -15.85
N ALA A 385 -6.90 2.95 -15.19
CA ALA A 385 -7.46 4.16 -14.62
C ALA A 385 -8.06 5.09 -15.68
N VAL A 386 -7.35 5.31 -16.80
CA VAL A 386 -7.84 6.11 -17.93
C VAL A 386 -9.15 5.52 -18.48
N ARG A 387 -9.17 4.21 -18.73
CA ARG A 387 -10.37 3.51 -19.20
C ARG A 387 -11.50 3.54 -18.20
N ARG A 388 -11.22 3.21 -16.93
CA ARG A 388 -12.23 3.07 -15.87
C ARG A 388 -12.93 4.37 -15.55
N THR A 389 -12.22 5.48 -15.65
CA THR A 389 -12.75 6.83 -15.39
C THR A 389 -13.20 7.55 -16.65
N SER A 390 -13.14 6.92 -17.82
CA SER A 390 -13.35 7.60 -19.12
C SER A 390 -12.49 8.87 -19.22
N ASN A 391 -11.18 8.72 -18.93
CA ASN A 391 -10.20 9.81 -18.90
C ASN A 391 -10.56 10.94 -17.90
N GLY A 392 -10.89 10.56 -16.67
CA GLY A 392 -11.14 11.50 -15.57
C GLY A 392 -12.58 12.01 -15.44
N ARG A 393 -13.52 11.52 -16.26
CA ARG A 393 -14.94 11.93 -16.23
C ARG A 393 -15.73 11.30 -15.07
N SER A 394 -15.20 10.26 -14.47
CA SER A 394 -15.77 9.61 -13.27
C SER A 394 -14.68 9.30 -12.25
N SER A 395 -15.08 9.02 -11.02
CA SER A 395 -14.14 8.63 -9.96
C SER A 395 -13.71 7.15 -10.08
N ILE A 396 -12.60 6.83 -9.43
CA ILE A 396 -12.09 5.47 -9.27
C ILE A 396 -12.09 5.07 -7.79
N CYS A 397 -12.53 3.83 -7.52
CA CYS A 397 -12.49 3.27 -6.17
C CYS A 397 -11.07 2.84 -5.78
N THR A 398 -10.83 2.66 -4.47
CA THR A 398 -9.49 2.43 -3.88
C THR A 398 -9.29 1.02 -3.36
N THR A 399 -10.15 0.08 -3.76
CA THR A 399 -10.14 -1.33 -3.34
C THR A 399 -9.80 -2.24 -4.52
N GLU A 400 -9.67 -3.54 -4.27
CA GLU A 400 -9.43 -4.57 -5.29
C GLU A 400 -10.51 -4.62 -6.38
N SER A 401 -11.67 -3.99 -6.16
CA SER A 401 -12.71 -3.84 -7.20
C SER A 401 -12.32 -2.87 -8.32
N CYS A 402 -11.34 -2.02 -8.07
CA CYS A 402 -10.73 -1.10 -9.06
C CYS A 402 -9.21 -1.25 -9.02
N GLN A 403 -8.55 -0.42 -8.19
CA GLN A 403 -7.10 -0.47 -7.92
C GLN A 403 -6.87 -0.10 -6.47
N VAL A 404 -6.10 -0.91 -5.74
CA VAL A 404 -5.76 -0.59 -4.35
C VAL A 404 -4.90 0.66 -4.31
N TYR A 405 -5.41 1.70 -3.68
CA TYR A 405 -4.74 2.99 -3.52
C TYR A 405 -4.51 3.32 -2.05
N SER A 406 -3.38 3.94 -1.76
CA SER A 406 -3.02 4.46 -0.43
C SER A 406 -2.36 5.83 -0.54
N SER A 407 -2.63 6.72 0.41
CA SER A 407 -1.90 7.99 0.55
C SER A 407 -0.44 7.84 0.98
N THR A 408 -0.03 6.66 1.42
CA THR A 408 1.39 6.34 1.62
C THR A 408 1.99 5.98 0.27
N HIS A 409 2.77 6.87 -0.31
CA HIS A 409 3.32 6.68 -1.65
C HIS A 409 4.54 5.76 -1.66
N TYR A 410 4.72 5.03 -2.75
CA TYR A 410 6.00 4.41 -3.06
C TYR A 410 7.03 5.48 -3.44
N THR A 411 8.29 5.14 -3.21
CA THR A 411 9.48 5.87 -3.65
C THR A 411 10.40 4.90 -4.43
N GLY A 412 11.55 5.36 -4.87
CA GLY A 412 12.54 4.49 -5.53
C GLY A 412 12.12 4.01 -6.92
N ALA A 413 12.30 2.73 -7.19
CA ALA A 413 12.13 2.16 -8.54
C ALA A 413 10.70 2.25 -9.08
N TRP A 414 9.68 2.23 -8.23
CA TRP A 414 8.29 2.45 -8.66
C TRP A 414 8.10 3.85 -9.26
N VAL A 415 8.63 4.88 -8.59
CA VAL A 415 8.57 6.27 -9.10
C VAL A 415 9.42 6.41 -10.37
N GLN A 416 10.57 5.75 -10.43
CA GLN A 416 11.37 5.69 -11.64
C GLN A 416 10.58 5.06 -12.81
N ALA A 417 9.89 3.95 -12.58
CA ALA A 417 9.05 3.31 -13.60
C ALA A 417 7.92 4.24 -14.10
N ILE A 418 7.27 5.00 -13.20
CA ILE A 418 6.26 6.00 -13.57
C ILE A 418 6.89 7.06 -14.48
N ASN A 419 8.02 7.63 -14.09
CA ASN A 419 8.68 8.71 -14.83
C ASN A 419 9.16 8.25 -16.22
N GLU A 420 9.76 7.06 -16.30
CA GLU A 420 10.27 6.51 -17.56
C GLU A 420 9.16 6.03 -18.51
N THR A 421 7.94 5.85 -18.01
CA THR A 421 6.77 5.47 -18.81
C THR A 421 5.68 6.55 -18.81
N ARG A 422 6.02 7.78 -18.45
CA ARG A 422 5.06 8.89 -18.31
C ARG A 422 4.18 9.03 -19.54
N GLY A 423 2.87 9.05 -19.32
CA GLY A 423 1.86 9.19 -20.36
C GLY A 423 1.70 7.97 -21.28
N GLN A 424 2.42 6.85 -21.05
CA GLN A 424 2.27 5.65 -21.87
C GLN A 424 1.06 4.82 -21.40
N ILE A 425 0.18 4.49 -22.35
CA ILE A 425 -1.00 3.64 -22.15
C ILE A 425 -1.10 2.60 -23.28
N LEU A 426 -1.85 1.53 -23.02
CA LEU A 426 -2.20 0.54 -24.04
C LEU A 426 -3.53 0.89 -24.70
N THR A 427 -3.53 0.90 -26.04
CA THR A 427 -4.71 1.21 -26.85
C THR A 427 -4.97 0.12 -27.88
N ASP A 428 -6.19 0.09 -28.39
CA ASP A 428 -6.53 -0.65 -29.61
C ASP A 428 -6.04 0.11 -30.86
N GLY A 429 -6.27 -0.46 -32.05
CA GLY A 429 -5.88 0.16 -33.31
C GLY A 429 -6.55 1.50 -33.62
N ALA A 430 -7.64 1.84 -32.93
CA ALA A 430 -8.35 3.11 -33.04
C ALA A 430 -7.91 4.15 -31.98
N GLY A 431 -7.01 3.78 -31.07
CA GLY A 431 -6.51 4.65 -30.00
C GLY A 431 -7.38 4.65 -28.73
N ASN A 432 -8.40 3.80 -28.62
CA ASN A 432 -9.18 3.67 -27.39
C ASN A 432 -8.40 2.90 -26.33
N PRO A 433 -8.47 3.27 -25.03
CA PRO A 433 -7.78 2.56 -23.97
C PRO A 433 -8.37 1.16 -23.79
N VAL A 434 -7.53 0.14 -23.79
CA VAL A 434 -7.97 -1.25 -23.64
C VAL A 434 -8.21 -1.62 -22.17
N SER A 435 -8.87 -2.76 -21.93
CA SER A 435 -9.03 -3.28 -20.58
C SER A 435 -7.73 -3.93 -20.12
N THR A 436 -7.03 -3.27 -19.23
CA THR A 436 -5.77 -3.74 -18.65
C THR A 436 -5.95 -4.25 -17.21
N GLN A 437 -6.94 -5.12 -17.01
CA GLN A 437 -7.07 -5.83 -15.74
C GLN A 437 -5.81 -6.64 -15.44
N TYR A 438 -5.53 -6.86 -14.17
CA TYR A 438 -4.43 -7.70 -13.72
C TYR A 438 -4.80 -8.39 -12.40
N ALA A 439 -4.17 -9.51 -12.14
CA ALA A 439 -4.35 -10.26 -10.90
C ALA A 439 -2.98 -10.75 -10.41
N ALA A 440 -2.89 -11.11 -9.14
CA ALA A 440 -1.64 -11.63 -8.59
C ALA A 440 -1.14 -12.83 -9.39
N VAL A 441 -2.00 -13.80 -9.71
CA VAL A 441 -1.69 -14.98 -10.52
C VAL A 441 -2.84 -15.36 -11.44
N HIS A 442 -2.53 -16.05 -12.54
CA HIS A 442 -3.52 -16.68 -13.43
C HIS A 442 -3.69 -18.18 -13.17
N GLY A 443 -2.77 -18.79 -12.44
CA GLY A 443 -2.73 -20.24 -12.29
C GLY A 443 -2.34 -20.94 -13.59
N GLY A 444 -1.44 -20.37 -14.36
CA GLY A 444 -0.93 -20.92 -15.62
C GLY A 444 -1.86 -20.82 -16.83
N TRP A 445 -3.02 -20.16 -16.69
CA TRP A 445 -3.98 -19.93 -17.77
C TRP A 445 -4.61 -18.54 -17.66
N GLY A 446 -4.52 -17.72 -18.71
CA GLY A 446 -5.21 -16.42 -18.83
C GLY A 446 -6.35 -16.48 -19.83
N ASN A 447 -7.47 -15.81 -19.54
CA ASN A 447 -8.67 -15.86 -20.40
C ASN A 447 -8.42 -15.30 -21.81
N GLN A 448 -7.53 -14.31 -21.94
CA GLN A 448 -7.20 -13.67 -23.20
C GLN A 448 -6.03 -14.33 -23.94
N ILE A 449 -5.14 -15.01 -23.21
CA ILE A 449 -3.86 -15.48 -23.75
C ILE A 449 -3.75 -17.01 -23.82
N GLY A 450 -4.66 -17.74 -23.16
CA GLY A 450 -4.55 -19.18 -23.03
C GLY A 450 -3.48 -19.61 -22.02
N TRP A 451 -2.67 -20.60 -22.38
CA TRP A 451 -1.62 -21.13 -21.50
C TRP A 451 -0.50 -20.12 -21.25
N ASP A 452 -0.38 -19.67 -20.03
CA ASP A 452 0.68 -18.76 -19.54
C ASP A 452 1.91 -19.58 -19.07
N THR A 453 2.50 -20.30 -20.01
CA THR A 453 3.67 -21.16 -19.83
C THR A 453 4.82 -20.72 -20.73
N THR A 454 6.03 -21.16 -20.46
CA THR A 454 7.22 -20.78 -21.24
C THR A 454 7.17 -21.20 -22.70
N ASP A 455 6.39 -22.24 -23.03
CA ASP A 455 6.17 -22.74 -24.39
C ASP A 455 4.76 -22.49 -24.94
N GLY A 456 3.91 -21.80 -24.16
CA GLY A 456 2.53 -21.49 -24.55
C GLY A 456 1.61 -22.72 -24.61
N THR A 457 2.00 -23.87 -24.02
CA THR A 457 1.21 -25.10 -24.06
C THR A 457 0.83 -25.61 -22.66
N GLY A 458 -0.27 -26.36 -22.60
CA GLY A 458 -0.73 -27.05 -21.38
C GLY A 458 -0.41 -28.54 -21.36
N THR A 459 0.52 -29.02 -22.19
CA THR A 459 0.86 -30.43 -22.29
C THR A 459 1.89 -30.84 -21.22
N GLY A 460 1.90 -32.11 -20.80
CA GLY A 460 2.86 -32.65 -19.84
C GLY A 460 2.88 -31.90 -18.50
N ASP A 461 4.06 -31.63 -17.99
CA ASP A 461 4.26 -30.85 -16.75
C ASP A 461 4.19 -29.33 -17.03
N TRP A 462 3.02 -28.87 -17.48
CA TRP A 462 2.79 -27.45 -17.72
C TRP A 462 2.95 -26.59 -16.45
N MET A 463 2.67 -27.17 -15.27
CA MET A 463 2.78 -26.46 -14.00
C MET A 463 4.22 -26.04 -13.70
N GLY A 464 5.19 -26.90 -14.04
CA GLY A 464 6.61 -26.58 -13.91
C GLY A 464 7.06 -25.47 -14.85
N ARG A 465 6.32 -25.23 -15.95
CA ARG A 465 6.60 -24.23 -16.97
C ARG A 465 5.72 -22.99 -16.88
N ALA A 466 4.71 -22.98 -16.00
CA ALA A 466 3.87 -21.82 -15.80
C ALA A 466 4.70 -20.60 -15.29
N TRP A 467 4.51 -19.46 -15.92
CA TRP A 467 5.24 -18.25 -15.53
C TRP A 467 4.99 -17.87 -14.06
N ASP A 468 3.76 -18.01 -13.55
CA ASP A 468 3.46 -17.83 -12.13
C ASP A 468 4.32 -18.73 -11.23
N ARG A 469 4.59 -19.97 -11.65
CA ARG A 469 5.37 -20.93 -10.89
C ARG A 469 6.85 -20.59 -10.86
N LEU A 470 7.38 -20.07 -11.97
CA LEU A 470 8.80 -19.74 -12.11
C LEU A 470 9.23 -18.59 -11.19
N SER A 471 8.35 -17.66 -10.85
CA SER A 471 8.60 -16.64 -9.84
C SER A 471 8.48 -17.14 -8.39
N ASN A 472 8.34 -18.44 -8.19
CA ASN A 472 8.32 -19.10 -6.88
C ASN A 472 7.19 -18.62 -5.94
N VAL A 473 6.02 -18.36 -6.48
CA VAL A 473 4.85 -17.94 -5.70
C VAL A 473 4.39 -19.06 -4.76
N SER A 474 4.26 -18.75 -3.47
CA SER A 474 4.01 -19.74 -2.40
C SER A 474 2.61 -20.38 -2.42
N TRP A 475 1.68 -19.85 -3.18
CA TRP A 475 0.25 -20.22 -3.24
C TRP A 475 -0.22 -20.65 -4.63
N PHE A 476 0.72 -20.97 -5.50
CA PHE A 476 0.38 -21.33 -6.88
C PHE A 476 -0.34 -22.68 -6.97
N TYR A 477 0.18 -23.73 -6.36
CA TYR A 477 -0.33 -25.08 -6.52
C TYR A 477 -0.07 -25.90 -5.25
N LYS A 478 -1.12 -26.04 -4.41
CA LYS A 478 -1.03 -26.67 -3.10
C LYS A 478 -2.25 -27.51 -2.78
N ALA A 479 -2.11 -28.40 -1.78
CA ALA A 479 -3.20 -28.95 -1.02
C ALA A 479 -3.55 -27.96 0.10
N TRP A 480 -4.82 -27.55 0.20
CA TRP A 480 -5.21 -26.39 0.99
C TRP A 480 -5.92 -26.76 2.27
N TYR A 481 -5.54 -26.08 3.35
CA TYR A 481 -6.28 -26.07 4.60
C TYR A 481 -7.42 -25.04 4.57
N ARG A 482 -8.41 -25.22 5.42
CA ARG A 482 -9.31 -24.12 5.80
C ARG A 482 -8.53 -23.05 6.56
N GLN A 483 -9.02 -21.80 6.55
CA GLN A 483 -8.27 -20.63 7.01
C GLN A 483 -7.62 -20.77 8.40
N THR A 484 -8.27 -21.43 9.34
CA THR A 484 -7.80 -21.56 10.73
C THR A 484 -6.95 -22.81 10.98
N TYR A 485 -6.71 -23.62 9.94
CA TYR A 485 -6.00 -24.89 10.06
C TYR A 485 -4.68 -24.88 9.32
N SER A 486 -3.68 -25.51 9.91
CA SER A 486 -2.41 -25.83 9.31
C SER A 486 -1.85 -27.07 9.99
N GLU A 487 -0.77 -27.65 9.48
CA GLU A 487 -0.12 -28.80 10.07
C GLU A 487 0.35 -28.55 11.52
N THR A 488 0.89 -27.36 11.77
CA THR A 488 1.54 -27.04 13.05
C THR A 488 0.70 -26.18 13.98
N SER A 489 -0.23 -25.41 13.47
CA SER A 489 -1.01 -24.40 14.22
C SER A 489 -2.49 -24.69 14.33
N SER A 490 -2.99 -25.76 13.71
CA SER A 490 -4.39 -26.11 13.79
C SER A 490 -4.76 -26.85 15.10
N THR A 491 -5.98 -26.66 15.54
CA THR A 491 -6.53 -27.40 16.69
C THR A 491 -6.63 -28.91 16.44
N CYS A 492 -6.63 -29.35 15.19
CA CYS A 492 -6.72 -30.76 14.83
C CYS A 492 -5.40 -31.40 14.39
N GLY A 493 -4.31 -30.61 14.18
CA GLY A 493 -2.95 -31.12 13.97
C GLY A 493 -2.78 -32.09 12.82
N ARG A 494 -3.50 -31.91 11.69
CA ARG A 494 -3.50 -32.87 10.56
C ARG A 494 -2.85 -32.28 9.32
N ASN A 495 -2.23 -33.19 8.53
CA ASN A 495 -1.62 -32.84 7.25
C ASN A 495 -2.66 -32.57 6.14
N ALA A 496 -2.24 -31.91 5.07
CA ALA A 496 -3.07 -31.56 3.92
C ALA A 496 -3.29 -32.75 2.94
N TRP A 497 -3.16 -33.98 3.39
CA TRP A 497 -3.45 -35.16 2.58
C TRP A 497 -4.49 -36.09 3.23
N LEU A 498 -5.02 -37.00 2.43
CA LEU A 498 -6.02 -37.95 2.83
C LEU A 498 -5.46 -39.39 2.80
N SER A 499 -5.95 -40.22 3.68
CA SER A 499 -5.74 -41.65 3.62
C SER A 499 -6.58 -42.30 2.50
N GLN A 500 -6.27 -43.57 2.19
CA GLN A 500 -7.04 -44.40 1.27
C GLN A 500 -8.53 -44.46 1.68
N THR A 501 -8.79 -44.56 2.98
CA THR A 501 -10.16 -44.65 3.53
C THR A 501 -10.92 -43.34 3.32
N GLU A 502 -10.31 -42.20 3.61
CA GLU A 502 -10.95 -40.88 3.45
C GLU A 502 -11.23 -40.56 1.99
N MET A 503 -10.30 -40.85 1.05
CA MET A 503 -10.56 -40.61 -0.36
C MET A 503 -11.64 -41.58 -0.90
N SER A 504 -11.63 -42.85 -0.47
CA SER A 504 -12.68 -43.82 -0.85
C SER A 504 -14.05 -43.39 -0.33
N ASP A 505 -14.10 -42.80 0.86
CA ASP A 505 -15.32 -42.27 1.46
C ASP A 505 -15.87 -41.06 0.66
N ILE A 506 -15.02 -40.16 0.23
CA ILE A 506 -15.44 -39.03 -0.64
C ILE A 506 -16.08 -39.58 -1.94
N VAL A 507 -15.52 -40.64 -2.52
CA VAL A 507 -16.07 -41.27 -3.72
C VAL A 507 -17.40 -41.98 -3.43
N ASN A 508 -17.56 -42.63 -2.27
CA ASN A 508 -18.82 -43.20 -1.83
C ASN A 508 -19.88 -42.13 -1.58
N ALA A 509 -19.49 -41.07 -0.85
CA ALA A 509 -20.36 -39.93 -0.55
C ALA A 509 -20.86 -39.22 -1.83
N TYR A 510 -20.00 -39.11 -2.86
CA TYR A 510 -20.43 -38.60 -4.16
C TYR A 510 -21.60 -39.40 -4.75
N GLN A 511 -21.51 -40.73 -4.74
CA GLN A 511 -22.55 -41.58 -5.28
C GLN A 511 -23.88 -41.44 -4.50
N VAL A 512 -23.80 -41.37 -3.18
CA VAL A 512 -24.99 -41.11 -2.30
C VAL A 512 -25.56 -39.74 -2.59
N TRP A 513 -24.72 -38.71 -2.71
CA TRP A 513 -25.11 -37.34 -2.99
C TRP A 513 -25.84 -37.19 -4.33
N VAL A 514 -25.31 -37.85 -5.38
CA VAL A 514 -25.96 -37.84 -6.70
C VAL A 514 -27.28 -38.62 -6.66
N ALA A 515 -27.31 -39.78 -6.01
CA ALA A 515 -28.52 -40.61 -5.89
C ALA A 515 -29.67 -39.92 -5.12
N SER A 516 -29.33 -39.02 -4.23
CA SER A 516 -30.28 -38.20 -3.45
C SER A 516 -30.67 -36.89 -4.14
N ASN A 517 -30.42 -36.73 -5.43
CA ASN A 517 -30.60 -35.46 -6.15
C ASN A 517 -29.75 -34.30 -5.56
N ARG A 518 -28.60 -34.63 -4.96
CA ARG A 518 -27.70 -33.66 -4.28
C ARG A 518 -28.36 -32.99 -3.07
N THR A 519 -29.29 -33.67 -2.39
CA THR A 519 -30.09 -33.12 -1.28
C THR A 519 -29.82 -33.79 0.07
N ASP A 520 -28.91 -34.77 0.16
CA ASP A 520 -28.65 -35.52 1.40
C ASP A 520 -27.84 -34.69 2.41
N SER A 521 -28.51 -34.26 3.47
CA SER A 521 -27.96 -33.43 4.54
C SER A 521 -26.92 -34.13 5.41
N ARG A 522 -26.75 -35.46 5.30
CA ARG A 522 -25.73 -36.24 6.02
C ARG A 522 -24.39 -36.30 5.29
N ILE A 523 -24.28 -35.66 4.11
CA ILE A 523 -23.02 -35.52 3.41
C ILE A 523 -22.23 -34.36 4.02
N SER A 524 -21.52 -34.63 5.11
CA SER A 524 -20.61 -33.71 5.80
C SER A 524 -19.40 -34.50 6.32
N PRO A 525 -18.31 -33.84 6.75
CA PRO A 525 -17.13 -34.53 7.25
C PRO A 525 -17.47 -35.48 8.39
N VAL A 526 -16.81 -36.62 8.42
CA VAL A 526 -16.95 -37.56 9.56
C VAL A 526 -16.42 -36.89 10.82
N PHE A 527 -17.01 -37.22 11.97
CA PHE A 527 -16.56 -36.68 13.25
C PHE A 527 -15.11 -37.03 13.52
N ASP A 528 -14.33 -36.01 13.77
CA ASP A 528 -12.94 -36.10 14.21
C ASP A 528 -12.57 -34.82 15.01
N ALA A 529 -11.28 -34.64 15.32
CA ALA A 529 -10.82 -33.45 16.04
C ALA A 529 -11.03 -32.14 15.28
N CYS A 530 -11.27 -32.20 13.96
CA CYS A 530 -11.48 -31.05 13.09
C CYS A 530 -12.95 -30.76 12.82
N HIS A 531 -13.84 -31.72 13.09
CA HIS A 531 -15.27 -31.62 12.85
C HIS A 531 -16.07 -32.46 13.84
N SER A 532 -16.98 -31.85 14.58
CA SER A 532 -17.75 -32.51 15.64
C SER A 532 -19.25 -32.14 15.64
N THR A 533 -19.77 -31.54 14.57
CA THR A 533 -21.15 -31.07 14.48
C THR A 533 -21.96 -31.79 13.38
N GLY A 534 -23.28 -31.76 13.47
CA GLY A 534 -24.17 -32.36 12.47
C GLY A 534 -24.46 -33.84 12.74
N ASN A 535 -24.84 -34.55 11.68
CA ASN A 535 -25.15 -35.99 11.72
C ASN A 535 -24.57 -36.69 10.48
N PRO A 536 -23.23 -36.69 10.29
CA PRO A 536 -22.63 -37.26 9.11
C PRO A 536 -22.81 -38.78 9.02
N TYR A 537 -22.89 -39.32 7.82
CA TYR A 537 -22.72 -40.75 7.62
C TYR A 537 -21.31 -41.17 8.10
N THR A 538 -21.22 -42.29 8.81
CA THR A 538 -19.96 -42.96 9.00
C THR A 538 -19.40 -43.47 7.66
N TYR A 539 -18.13 -43.81 7.59
CA TYR A 539 -17.52 -44.42 6.40
C TYR A 539 -18.25 -45.68 5.95
N ALA A 540 -18.68 -46.50 6.91
CA ALA A 540 -19.43 -47.73 6.64
C ALA A 540 -20.83 -47.43 6.07
N GLU A 541 -21.56 -46.45 6.63
CA GLU A 541 -22.89 -46.07 6.17
C GLU A 541 -22.85 -45.46 4.76
N ALA A 542 -21.91 -44.58 4.48
CA ALA A 542 -21.74 -43.98 3.14
C ALA A 542 -21.42 -45.07 2.10
N ARG A 543 -20.49 -45.97 2.44
CA ARG A 543 -20.13 -47.08 1.58
C ARG A 543 -21.30 -48.04 1.34
N ALA A 544 -22.13 -48.37 2.36
CA ALA A 544 -23.28 -49.26 2.22
C ALA A 544 -24.40 -48.69 1.34
N ARG A 545 -24.49 -47.34 1.22
CA ARG A 545 -25.45 -46.64 0.41
C ARG A 545 -24.98 -46.35 -1.01
N ALA A 546 -23.67 -46.44 -1.26
CA ALA A 546 -23.11 -46.21 -2.58
C ALA A 546 -23.53 -47.30 -3.58
N ALA A 547 -23.93 -46.92 -4.77
CA ALA A 547 -24.32 -47.84 -5.82
C ALA A 547 -23.20 -48.81 -6.21
N LYS A 548 -21.95 -48.34 -6.16
CA LYS A 548 -20.72 -49.10 -6.33
C LYS A 548 -19.84 -48.89 -5.10
N PRO A 549 -19.91 -49.76 -4.06
CA PRO A 549 -19.17 -49.55 -2.81
C PRO A 549 -17.66 -49.59 -3.00
N VAL A 550 -17.00 -48.44 -2.77
CA VAL A 550 -15.57 -48.27 -2.93
C VAL A 550 -14.86 -48.51 -1.60
N SER A 551 -13.85 -49.39 -1.62
CA SER A 551 -12.97 -49.65 -0.47
C SER A 551 -11.50 -49.32 -0.78
N SER A 552 -11.15 -49.29 -2.07
CA SER A 552 -9.80 -48.92 -2.51
C SER A 552 -9.83 -48.24 -3.87
N ILE A 553 -8.87 -47.34 -4.07
CA ILE A 553 -8.64 -46.58 -5.30
C ILE A 553 -7.22 -46.91 -5.78
N SER A 554 -7.09 -47.51 -6.95
CA SER A 554 -5.80 -47.87 -7.52
C SER A 554 -5.10 -46.68 -8.16
N SER A 555 -5.83 -45.86 -8.88
CA SER A 555 -5.31 -44.63 -9.53
C SER A 555 -6.39 -43.59 -9.74
N VAL A 556 -5.96 -42.35 -10.00
CA VAL A 556 -6.84 -41.24 -10.35
C VAL A 556 -6.29 -40.57 -11.61
N ILE A 557 -7.19 -40.28 -12.56
CA ILE A 557 -6.86 -39.53 -13.76
C ILE A 557 -7.71 -38.26 -13.77
N VAL A 558 -7.05 -37.11 -13.94
CA VAL A 558 -7.71 -35.80 -14.09
C VAL A 558 -7.57 -35.35 -15.52
N SER A 559 -8.70 -35.05 -16.16
CA SER A 559 -8.75 -34.44 -17.49
C SER A 559 -9.07 -32.96 -17.36
N SER A 560 -8.25 -32.12 -17.99
CA SER A 560 -8.39 -30.66 -17.98
C SER A 560 -8.30 -30.11 -19.40
N SER A 561 -9.03 -29.02 -19.65
CA SER A 561 -8.90 -28.21 -20.86
C SER A 561 -9.07 -26.73 -20.51
N ASN A 562 -8.38 -25.88 -21.25
CA ASN A 562 -8.49 -24.42 -21.07
C ASN A 562 -8.33 -23.99 -19.59
N GLY A 563 -7.34 -24.57 -18.91
CA GLY A 563 -7.05 -24.27 -17.49
C GLY A 563 -8.17 -24.66 -16.52
N THR A 564 -9.11 -25.52 -16.92
CA THR A 564 -10.24 -25.98 -16.10
C THR A 564 -10.26 -27.51 -16.08
N THR A 565 -10.55 -28.09 -14.91
CA THR A 565 -10.73 -29.53 -14.74
C THR A 565 -12.10 -29.93 -15.26
N ASN A 566 -12.11 -30.79 -16.28
CA ASN A 566 -13.34 -31.31 -16.86
C ASN A 566 -13.85 -32.50 -16.06
N THR A 567 -13.00 -33.52 -15.86
CA THR A 567 -13.38 -34.75 -15.13
C THR A 567 -12.26 -35.22 -14.21
N VAL A 568 -12.68 -35.88 -13.12
CA VAL A 568 -11.82 -36.66 -12.22
C VAL A 568 -12.32 -38.09 -12.26
N THR A 569 -11.49 -39.01 -12.73
CA THR A 569 -11.80 -40.43 -12.84
C THR A 569 -11.05 -41.20 -11.79
N PHE A 570 -11.75 -41.86 -10.88
CA PHE A 570 -11.19 -42.75 -9.87
C PHE A 570 -11.31 -44.21 -10.34
N TYR A 571 -10.19 -44.88 -10.50
CA TYR A 571 -10.15 -46.32 -10.76
C TYR A 571 -10.20 -47.08 -9.43
N THR A 572 -11.31 -47.72 -9.18
CA THR A 572 -11.62 -48.33 -7.86
C THR A 572 -11.77 -49.86 -7.93
N ASN A 573 -11.83 -50.50 -6.78
CA ASN A 573 -12.17 -51.93 -6.68
C ASN A 573 -13.58 -52.25 -7.24
N ALA A 574 -14.46 -51.26 -7.36
CA ALA A 574 -15.82 -51.43 -7.89
C ALA A 574 -15.98 -50.89 -9.33
N GLY A 575 -14.83 -50.68 -10.02
CA GLY A 575 -14.77 -50.09 -11.36
C GLY A 575 -14.56 -48.59 -11.33
N PRO A 576 -14.50 -47.95 -12.51
CA PRO A 576 -14.26 -46.52 -12.61
C PRO A 576 -15.47 -45.70 -12.12
N ILE A 577 -15.19 -44.65 -11.35
CA ILE A 577 -16.15 -43.63 -10.95
C ILE A 577 -15.67 -42.28 -11.52
N ILE A 578 -16.52 -41.65 -12.33
CA ILE A 578 -16.22 -40.39 -13.01
C ILE A 578 -17.06 -39.27 -12.42
N MET A 579 -16.42 -38.15 -12.12
CA MET A 579 -17.05 -36.92 -11.62
C MET A 579 -16.69 -35.76 -12.54
N SER A 580 -17.59 -34.79 -12.71
CA SER A 580 -17.17 -33.48 -13.26
C SER A 580 -16.22 -32.77 -12.30
N GLY A 581 -15.37 -31.88 -12.78
CA GLY A 581 -14.50 -31.08 -11.93
C GLY A 581 -15.27 -30.29 -10.86
N ASN A 582 -16.44 -29.73 -11.25
CA ASN A 582 -17.34 -29.03 -10.33
C ASN A 582 -17.95 -29.95 -9.27
N ASP A 583 -18.43 -31.13 -9.66
CA ASP A 583 -18.95 -32.10 -8.70
C ASP A 583 -17.87 -32.58 -7.73
N PHE A 584 -16.64 -32.84 -8.25
CA PHE A 584 -15.53 -33.23 -7.40
C PHE A 584 -15.18 -32.14 -6.38
N LYS A 585 -15.07 -30.88 -6.82
CA LYS A 585 -14.85 -29.75 -5.90
C LYS A 585 -15.94 -29.67 -4.84
N THR A 586 -17.21 -29.78 -5.25
CA THR A 586 -18.36 -29.68 -4.35
C THR A 586 -18.33 -30.80 -3.32
N ILE A 587 -18.23 -32.05 -3.75
CA ILE A 587 -18.25 -33.19 -2.83
C ILE A 587 -17.00 -33.22 -1.93
N PHE A 588 -15.81 -32.80 -2.44
CA PHE A 588 -14.62 -32.64 -1.63
C PHE A 588 -14.85 -31.63 -0.51
N ASN A 589 -15.37 -30.44 -0.83
CA ASN A 589 -15.63 -29.40 0.15
C ASN A 589 -16.73 -29.77 1.16
N LEU A 590 -17.67 -30.63 0.77
CA LEU A 590 -18.71 -31.17 1.66
C LEU A 590 -18.17 -32.30 2.56
N ARG A 591 -17.39 -33.25 2.03
CA ARG A 591 -17.14 -34.52 2.71
C ARG A 591 -15.71 -34.72 3.17
N ALA A 592 -14.72 -34.03 2.57
CA ALA A 592 -13.33 -34.15 3.01
C ALA A 592 -13.17 -33.82 4.50
N PRO A 593 -12.12 -34.32 5.17
CA PRO A 593 -11.83 -33.97 6.56
C PRO A 593 -11.95 -32.47 6.82
N GLY A 594 -12.54 -32.10 7.96
CA GLY A 594 -12.97 -30.73 8.25
C GLY A 594 -11.90 -29.64 8.14
N HIS A 595 -10.62 -30.00 8.11
CA HIS A 595 -9.48 -29.08 7.94
C HIS A 595 -9.08 -28.82 6.47
N LEU A 596 -9.65 -29.55 5.48
CA LEU A 596 -9.29 -29.43 4.07
C LEU A 596 -10.34 -28.69 3.23
N ARG A 597 -9.91 -28.10 2.13
CA ARG A 597 -10.77 -27.46 1.15
C ARG A 597 -10.13 -27.26 -0.22
N ILE A 598 -10.94 -27.06 -1.24
CA ILE A 598 -10.57 -26.50 -2.54
C ILE A 598 -11.08 -25.06 -2.58
N PRO A 599 -10.18 -24.03 -2.53
CA PRO A 599 -10.60 -22.64 -2.26
C PRO A 599 -11.08 -21.86 -3.48
N GLN A 600 -10.91 -22.37 -4.68
CA GLN A 600 -11.18 -21.63 -5.93
C GLN A 600 -12.63 -21.17 -6.06
N SER A 601 -12.82 -19.96 -6.54
CA SER A 601 -14.13 -19.42 -6.94
C SER A 601 -14.11 -19.07 -8.44
N GLY A 602 -15.27 -19.20 -9.11
CA GLY A 602 -15.43 -18.83 -10.52
C GLY A 602 -14.87 -19.81 -11.55
N PHE A 603 -14.02 -20.74 -11.14
CA PHE A 603 -13.49 -21.81 -11.97
C PHE A 603 -13.05 -22.99 -11.10
N VAL A 604 -12.78 -24.15 -11.72
CA VAL A 604 -12.22 -25.32 -11.03
C VAL A 604 -10.98 -25.78 -11.77
N HIS A 605 -9.82 -25.69 -11.11
CA HIS A 605 -8.59 -26.34 -11.56
C HIS A 605 -7.99 -27.11 -10.41
N VAL A 606 -8.20 -28.42 -10.43
CA VAL A 606 -7.73 -29.35 -9.41
C VAL A 606 -6.97 -30.50 -10.05
N ASN A 607 -6.03 -31.01 -9.32
CA ASN A 607 -5.39 -32.28 -9.64
C ASN A 607 -5.35 -33.15 -8.38
N VAL A 608 -5.39 -34.48 -8.56
CA VAL A 608 -5.37 -35.44 -7.48
C VAL A 608 -4.14 -36.33 -7.65
N HIS A 609 -3.23 -36.26 -6.69
CA HIS A 609 -2.05 -37.10 -6.65
C HIS A 609 -2.24 -38.23 -5.64
N LYS A 610 -1.76 -39.41 -6.02
CA LYS A 610 -1.64 -40.59 -5.14
C LYS A 610 -0.17 -40.93 -4.98
N LYS A 611 0.26 -41.17 -3.73
CA LYS A 611 1.60 -41.67 -3.40
C LYS A 611 1.62 -43.18 -3.30
#